data_ca26ecf242cc4a9fbe08e4bdf4964f4b
#
_entry.id   ca26ecf242cc4a9fbe08e4bdf4964f4b
#
_cell.length_a   1.000
_cell.length_b   1.000
_cell.length_c   1.000
_cell.angle_alpha   90.00
_cell.angle_beta   90.00
_cell.angle_gamma   90.00
#
_symmetry.space_group_name_H-M   'P 1'
#
loop_
_entity.id
_entity.type
_entity.pdbx_description
1 polymer ?
#
loop_
_entity_poly.entity_id
_entity_poly.type
_entity_poly.pdbx_seq_one_letter_code
_entity_poly.pdbx_strand_id
1 'polypeptide(L)'
;MKIRYDTEKMSRIISDLCVLTGISMSFLDTERRTLCRYTKEDDYCLTLQRDGDKKRLCSCSDDMILNRCMESKHFESHICHAGLFDAAMPIIKDGVFAGIVLMGRVKYSKDVEAEGMTAEMREKFDEVPIFNDLQIESLGSLLPNVLFESAIFIEHDSRLDEITEFIRNNLTERLSVEHICKRFLMSKNSLYAAFEEHHGTTVNEYITSVRLDTAKELLRNTEAPVYEIAERVGINNYTYFCKIFKKKEGVSPIKYRKASR
;
A
#
# COMPACT_ATOMS: atom_id res chain seq x y z
N MET A 1 -3.08 7.39 9.91
CA MET A 1 -3.92 6.40 9.18
C MET A 1 -3.49 5.01 9.63
N LYS A 2 -4.41 4.21 10.15
CA LYS A 2 -4.11 2.88 10.67
C LYS A 2 -4.95 1.85 9.91
N ILE A 3 -4.32 0.75 9.51
CA ILE A 3 -5.04 -0.36 8.87
C ILE A 3 -5.36 -1.39 9.95
N ARG A 4 -6.63 -1.76 10.06
CA ARG A 4 -7.10 -2.82 10.93
C ARG A 4 -7.62 -3.99 10.11
N TYR A 5 -7.22 -5.18 10.48
CA TYR A 5 -7.59 -6.42 9.82
C TYR A 5 -8.48 -7.25 10.74
N ASP A 6 -9.62 -7.68 10.23
CA ASP A 6 -10.42 -8.75 10.85
C ASP A 6 -9.88 -10.09 10.36
N THR A 7 -8.87 -10.58 11.07
CA THR A 7 -8.14 -11.80 10.68
C THR A 7 -9.00 -13.06 10.74
N GLU A 8 -9.99 -13.10 11.61
CA GLU A 8 -10.93 -14.23 11.70
C GLU A 8 -11.80 -14.30 10.44
N LYS A 9 -12.38 -13.16 10.05
CA LYS A 9 -13.20 -13.07 8.84
C LYS A 9 -12.37 -13.29 7.57
N MET A 10 -11.14 -12.75 7.51
CA MET A 10 -10.22 -12.98 6.40
C MET A 10 -9.87 -14.46 6.26
N SER A 11 -9.56 -15.14 7.37
CA SER A 11 -9.22 -16.56 7.37
C SER A 11 -10.39 -17.39 6.86
N ARG A 12 -11.62 -17.07 7.24
CA ARG A 12 -12.83 -17.73 6.76
C ARG A 12 -13.02 -17.54 5.26
N ILE A 13 -12.95 -16.29 4.77
CA ILE A 13 -13.10 -15.98 3.34
C ILE A 13 -12.03 -16.72 2.51
N ILE A 14 -10.77 -16.66 2.94
CA ILE A 14 -9.67 -17.34 2.24
C ILE A 14 -9.87 -18.85 2.26
N SER A 15 -10.26 -19.42 3.40
CA SER A 15 -10.55 -20.85 3.50
C SER A 15 -11.66 -21.28 2.54
N ASP A 16 -12.79 -20.55 2.53
CA ASP A 16 -13.92 -20.86 1.66
C ASP A 16 -13.55 -20.79 0.18
N LEU A 17 -12.81 -19.73 -0.21
CA LEU A 17 -12.33 -19.59 -1.58
C LEU A 17 -11.36 -20.72 -1.96
N CYS A 18 -10.46 -21.10 -1.06
CA CYS A 18 -9.52 -22.19 -1.31
C CYS A 18 -10.22 -23.55 -1.43
N VAL A 19 -11.23 -23.80 -0.60
CA VAL A 19 -12.05 -25.03 -0.70
C VAL A 19 -12.81 -25.08 -2.04
N LEU A 20 -13.37 -23.96 -2.48
CA LEU A 20 -14.14 -23.89 -3.73
C LEU A 20 -13.25 -23.99 -4.97
N THR A 21 -12.06 -23.43 -4.92
CA THR A 21 -11.17 -23.32 -6.10
C THR A 21 -10.04 -24.34 -6.12
N GLY A 22 -9.66 -24.89 -4.97
CA GLY A 22 -8.46 -25.73 -4.82
C GLY A 22 -7.15 -24.93 -4.79
N ILE A 23 -7.18 -23.60 -4.89
CA ILE A 23 -6.01 -22.73 -4.82
C ILE A 23 -5.54 -22.60 -3.37
N SER A 24 -4.24 -22.58 -3.15
CA SER A 24 -3.66 -22.16 -1.85
C SER A 24 -3.51 -20.64 -1.82
N MET A 25 -3.91 -20.02 -0.71
CA MET A 25 -3.84 -18.56 -0.56
C MET A 25 -3.26 -18.16 0.79
N SER A 26 -2.56 -17.02 0.81
CA SER A 26 -2.08 -16.35 2.02
C SER A 26 -2.33 -14.87 1.90
N PHE A 27 -2.73 -14.21 2.98
CA PHE A 27 -2.73 -12.76 3.06
C PHE A 27 -1.57 -12.27 3.92
N LEU A 28 -0.81 -11.32 3.36
CA LEU A 28 0.31 -10.67 4.02
C LEU A 28 -0.02 -9.18 4.21
N ASP A 29 0.31 -8.63 5.37
CA ASP A 29 0.16 -7.19 5.64
C ASP A 29 1.22 -6.35 4.92
N THR A 30 1.21 -5.05 5.18
CA THR A 30 2.15 -4.10 4.59
C THR A 30 3.61 -4.31 4.98
N GLU A 31 3.86 -5.06 6.08
CA GLU A 31 5.19 -5.45 6.57
C GLU A 31 5.56 -6.89 6.17
N ARG A 32 4.78 -7.52 5.29
CA ARG A 32 4.94 -8.90 4.81
C ARG A 32 4.74 -9.97 5.90
N ARG A 33 4.07 -9.64 7.00
CA ARG A 33 3.69 -10.64 8.00
C ARG A 33 2.45 -11.36 7.50
N THR A 34 2.51 -12.69 7.48
CA THR A 34 1.34 -13.50 7.12
C THR A 34 0.28 -13.40 8.21
N LEU A 35 -0.86 -12.80 7.90
CA LEU A 35 -2.00 -12.67 8.80
C LEU A 35 -2.93 -13.89 8.76
N CYS A 36 -3.10 -14.48 7.59
CA CYS A 36 -3.84 -15.72 7.42
C CYS A 36 -3.31 -16.51 6.23
N ARG A 37 -3.48 -17.82 6.31
CA ARG A 37 -3.05 -18.76 5.27
C ARG A 37 -3.99 -19.95 5.24
N TYR A 38 -4.32 -20.39 4.03
CA TYR A 38 -4.92 -21.69 3.81
C TYR A 38 -4.10 -22.47 2.77
N THR A 39 -3.81 -23.71 3.11
CA THR A 39 -3.10 -24.67 2.26
C THR A 39 -3.80 -26.02 2.42
N LYS A 40 -4.05 -26.71 1.31
CA LYS A 40 -4.57 -28.09 1.36
C LYS A 40 -3.55 -28.95 2.10
N GLU A 41 -4.01 -29.74 3.05
CA GLU A 41 -3.16 -30.73 3.72
C GLU A 41 -2.62 -31.74 2.70
N ASP A 42 -1.37 -32.16 2.88
CA ASP A 42 -0.68 -33.16 2.09
C ASP A 42 -0.64 -32.90 0.56
N ASP A 43 -0.47 -31.64 0.17
CA ASP A 43 -0.35 -31.25 -1.23
C ASP A 43 1.07 -31.54 -1.81
N TYR A 44 1.18 -31.40 -3.14
CA TYR A 44 2.43 -31.55 -3.87
C TYR A 44 3.54 -30.64 -3.34
N CYS A 45 3.24 -29.37 -3.08
CA CYS A 45 4.22 -28.39 -2.59
C CYS A 45 4.73 -28.72 -1.20
N LEU A 46 3.88 -29.21 -0.29
CA LEU A 46 4.30 -29.65 1.04
C LEU A 46 5.23 -30.86 0.95
N THR A 47 4.93 -31.78 0.05
CA THR A 47 5.81 -32.95 -0.21
C THR A 47 7.13 -32.50 -0.79
N LEU A 48 7.13 -31.57 -1.76
CA LEU A 48 8.34 -31.01 -2.35
C LEU A 48 9.22 -30.29 -1.30
N GLN A 49 8.62 -29.56 -0.38
CA GLN A 49 9.32 -28.78 0.66
C GLN A 49 9.88 -29.64 1.81
N ARG A 50 9.67 -30.97 1.81
CA ARG A 50 10.41 -31.87 2.69
C ARG A 50 11.90 -31.90 2.36
N ASP A 51 12.25 -31.61 1.11
CA ASP A 51 13.62 -31.36 0.66
C ASP A 51 14.02 -29.92 0.98
N GLY A 52 15.09 -29.73 1.76
CA GLY A 52 15.54 -28.42 2.23
C GLY A 52 15.98 -27.47 1.12
N ASP A 53 16.58 -27.98 0.04
CA ASP A 53 17.02 -27.17 -1.09
C ASP A 53 15.82 -26.71 -1.92
N LYS A 54 14.86 -27.59 -2.17
CA LYS A 54 13.61 -27.25 -2.83
C LYS A 54 12.78 -26.24 -2.02
N LYS A 55 12.73 -26.43 -0.70
CA LYS A 55 12.09 -25.45 0.21
C LYS A 55 12.70 -24.06 0.08
N ARG A 56 14.03 -23.97 -0.04
CA ARG A 56 14.75 -22.70 -0.24
C ARG A 56 14.39 -22.04 -1.57
N LEU A 57 14.32 -22.85 -2.64
CA LEU A 57 13.89 -22.37 -3.95
C LEU A 57 12.44 -21.86 -3.94
N CYS A 58 11.53 -22.52 -3.22
CA CYS A 58 10.16 -22.01 -3.01
C CYS A 58 10.19 -20.63 -2.34
N SER A 59 10.93 -20.49 -1.23
CA SER A 59 11.03 -19.18 -0.53
C SER A 59 11.59 -18.07 -1.41
N CYS A 60 12.63 -18.37 -2.21
CA CYS A 60 13.18 -17.39 -3.16
C CYS A 60 12.15 -17.00 -4.23
N SER A 61 11.36 -17.94 -4.72
CA SER A 61 10.29 -17.70 -5.69
C SER A 61 9.21 -16.80 -5.11
N ASP A 62 8.73 -17.10 -3.90
CA ASP A 62 7.74 -16.27 -3.18
C ASP A 62 8.27 -14.87 -2.92
N ASP A 63 9.52 -14.72 -2.44
CA ASP A 63 10.14 -13.42 -2.18
C ASP A 63 10.27 -12.57 -3.44
N MET A 64 10.61 -13.17 -4.56
CA MET A 64 10.75 -12.47 -5.84
C MET A 64 9.41 -11.86 -6.28
N ILE A 65 8.34 -12.65 -6.27
CA ILE A 65 7.02 -12.17 -6.73
C ILE A 65 6.42 -11.13 -5.76
N LEU A 66 6.62 -11.32 -4.45
CA LEU A 66 6.19 -10.37 -3.43
C LEU A 66 6.90 -9.03 -3.58
N ASN A 67 8.23 -9.02 -3.82
CA ASN A 67 8.99 -7.79 -4.06
C ASN A 67 8.45 -7.05 -5.28
N ARG A 68 8.28 -7.74 -6.41
CA ARG A 68 7.73 -7.14 -7.63
C ARG A 68 6.35 -6.54 -7.40
N CYS A 69 5.45 -7.25 -6.74
CA CYS A 69 4.11 -6.78 -6.43
C CYS A 69 4.11 -5.56 -5.48
N MET A 70 5.02 -5.53 -4.48
CA MET A 70 5.16 -4.39 -3.59
C MET A 70 5.69 -3.14 -4.30
N GLU A 71 6.58 -3.30 -5.26
CA GLU A 71 7.15 -2.18 -6.03
C GLU A 71 6.14 -1.66 -7.07
N SER A 72 5.58 -2.56 -7.87
CA SER A 72 4.68 -2.21 -8.97
C SER A 72 3.30 -1.75 -8.50
N LYS A 73 2.83 -2.26 -7.35
CA LYS A 73 1.45 -2.14 -6.88
C LYS A 73 0.43 -2.69 -7.89
N HIS A 74 0.86 -3.65 -8.72
CA HIS A 74 0.03 -4.33 -9.70
C HIS A 74 0.04 -5.85 -9.45
N PHE A 75 -0.90 -6.53 -10.09
CA PHE A 75 -0.91 -7.99 -10.14
C PHE A 75 0.37 -8.49 -10.79
N GLU A 76 1.06 -9.39 -10.10
CA GLU A 76 2.28 -10.05 -10.59
C GLU A 76 2.10 -11.55 -10.59
N SER A 77 2.65 -12.23 -11.59
CA SER A 77 2.60 -13.68 -11.68
C SER A 77 3.88 -14.27 -12.27
N HIS A 78 4.13 -15.52 -11.98
CA HIS A 78 5.21 -16.28 -12.59
C HIS A 78 4.94 -17.80 -12.52
N ILE A 79 5.75 -18.56 -13.24
CA ILE A 79 5.86 -20.01 -13.03
C ILE A 79 7.02 -20.25 -12.06
N CYS A 80 6.75 -20.90 -10.93
CA CYS A 80 7.76 -21.18 -9.91
C CYS A 80 8.71 -22.30 -10.35
N HIS A 81 9.78 -22.54 -9.59
CA HIS A 81 10.77 -23.58 -9.90
C HIS A 81 10.19 -25.00 -9.99
N ALA A 82 9.01 -25.23 -9.45
CA ALA A 82 8.31 -26.51 -9.47
C ALA A 82 7.29 -26.63 -10.63
N GLY A 83 7.30 -25.70 -11.58
CA GLY A 83 6.40 -25.67 -12.73
C GLY A 83 4.97 -25.24 -12.43
N LEU A 84 4.70 -24.72 -11.23
CA LEU A 84 3.38 -24.26 -10.84
C LEU A 84 3.27 -22.73 -11.01
N PHE A 85 2.06 -22.28 -11.28
CA PHE A 85 1.71 -20.87 -11.35
C PHE A 85 1.49 -20.32 -9.95
N ASP A 86 2.19 -19.23 -9.65
CA ASP A 86 2.04 -18.43 -8.46
C ASP A 86 1.77 -16.97 -8.85
N ALA A 87 0.94 -16.29 -8.07
CA ALA A 87 0.58 -14.89 -8.28
C ALA A 87 0.50 -14.10 -6.98
N ALA A 88 0.89 -12.84 -7.04
CA ALA A 88 0.78 -11.88 -5.96
C ALA A 88 -0.14 -10.73 -6.39
N MET A 89 -1.16 -10.47 -5.59
CA MET A 89 -2.16 -9.43 -5.85
C MET A 89 -2.09 -8.36 -4.77
N PRO A 90 -1.83 -7.10 -5.14
CA PRO A 90 -1.84 -6.00 -4.19
C PRO A 90 -3.28 -5.70 -3.79
N ILE A 91 -3.45 -5.47 -2.52
CA ILE A 91 -4.71 -5.06 -1.94
C ILE A 91 -4.64 -3.56 -1.67
N ILE A 92 -5.41 -2.77 -2.45
CA ILE A 92 -5.44 -1.31 -2.35
C ILE A 92 -6.86 -0.87 -2.03
N LYS A 93 -7.08 -0.22 -0.89
CA LYS A 93 -8.38 0.33 -0.47
C LYS A 93 -8.26 1.85 -0.33
N ASP A 94 -9.16 2.60 -0.98
CA ASP A 94 -9.19 4.07 -0.94
C ASP A 94 -7.83 4.71 -1.28
N GLY A 95 -7.09 4.11 -2.24
CA GLY A 95 -5.75 4.52 -2.62
C GLY A 95 -4.64 4.08 -1.65
N VAL A 96 -4.98 3.39 -0.56
CA VAL A 96 -4.05 2.91 0.46
C VAL A 96 -3.68 1.46 0.21
N PHE A 97 -2.38 1.18 0.10
CA PHE A 97 -1.89 -0.19 0.04
C PHE A 97 -2.09 -0.88 1.39
N ALA A 98 -2.90 -1.94 1.40
CA ALA A 98 -3.31 -2.63 2.63
C ALA A 98 -2.69 -4.03 2.78
N GLY A 99 -1.93 -4.51 1.81
CA GLY A 99 -1.29 -5.81 1.88
C GLY A 99 -1.27 -6.54 0.54
N ILE A 100 -0.97 -7.83 0.58
CA ILE A 100 -0.85 -8.68 -0.61
C ILE A 100 -1.57 -10.01 -0.36
N VAL A 101 -2.33 -10.46 -1.33
CA VAL A 101 -2.74 -11.87 -1.43
C VAL A 101 -1.73 -12.59 -2.28
N LEU A 102 -1.02 -13.55 -1.70
CA LEU A 102 -0.22 -14.53 -2.42
C LEU A 102 -1.10 -15.75 -2.68
N MET A 103 -1.26 -16.13 -3.93
CA MET A 103 -2.03 -17.31 -4.36
C MET A 103 -1.24 -18.14 -5.35
N GLY A 104 -1.49 -19.44 -5.34
CA GLY A 104 -0.76 -20.30 -6.25
C GLY A 104 -1.03 -21.77 -6.02
N ARG A 105 -0.03 -22.59 -6.40
CA ARG A 105 -0.07 -24.04 -6.41
C ARG A 105 -1.11 -24.58 -7.38
N VAL A 106 -1.16 -23.95 -8.57
CA VAL A 106 -2.03 -24.37 -9.66
C VAL A 106 -1.20 -24.61 -10.92
N LYS A 107 -1.69 -25.45 -11.81
CA LYS A 107 -1.14 -25.62 -13.15
C LYS A 107 -1.79 -24.64 -14.10
N TYR A 108 -1.00 -24.01 -14.96
CA TYR A 108 -1.49 -23.12 -15.99
C TYR A 108 -1.84 -23.85 -17.29
N SER A 109 -1.26 -25.06 -17.48
CA SER A 109 -1.50 -25.94 -18.64
C SER A 109 -1.49 -27.39 -18.20
N LYS A 110 -2.13 -28.26 -19.00
CA LYS A 110 -2.05 -29.72 -18.81
C LYS A 110 -0.66 -30.27 -19.14
N ASP A 111 0.10 -29.54 -19.94
CA ASP A 111 1.38 -30.00 -20.50
C ASP A 111 2.58 -29.66 -19.62
N VAL A 112 2.36 -29.29 -18.36
CA VAL A 112 3.45 -29.07 -17.41
C VAL A 112 4.00 -30.42 -16.96
N GLU A 113 5.16 -30.76 -17.48
CA GLU A 113 5.93 -31.92 -17.01
C GLU A 113 6.99 -31.45 -16.02
N ALA A 114 7.05 -32.06 -14.86
CA ALA A 114 8.15 -31.86 -13.93
C ALA A 114 9.06 -33.10 -13.97
N GLU A 115 10.28 -32.88 -14.40
CA GLU A 115 11.29 -33.97 -14.47
C GLU A 115 11.76 -34.42 -13.07
N GLY A 116 12.11 -35.67 -12.91
CA GLY A 116 12.73 -36.18 -11.69
C GLY A 116 11.78 -36.38 -10.50
N MET A 117 10.47 -36.50 -10.73
CA MET A 117 9.49 -36.79 -9.68
C MET A 117 9.51 -38.25 -9.23
N THR A 118 9.35 -38.48 -7.92
CA THR A 118 8.97 -39.77 -7.38
C THR A 118 7.52 -40.12 -7.74
N ALA A 119 7.14 -41.41 -7.63
CA ALA A 119 5.75 -41.81 -7.89
C ALA A 119 4.74 -41.07 -6.97
N GLU A 120 5.06 -40.91 -5.67
CA GLU A 120 4.25 -40.15 -4.72
C GLU A 120 4.08 -38.67 -5.15
N MET A 121 5.17 -38.04 -5.59
CA MET A 121 5.13 -36.65 -6.05
C MET A 121 4.30 -36.48 -7.32
N ARG A 122 4.37 -37.44 -8.25
CA ARG A 122 3.60 -37.43 -9.49
C ARG A 122 2.11 -37.56 -9.22
N GLU A 123 1.70 -38.49 -8.36
CA GLU A 123 0.30 -38.61 -7.95
C GLU A 123 -0.26 -37.31 -7.40
N LYS A 124 0.46 -36.67 -6.48
CA LYS A 124 0.06 -35.38 -5.90
C LYS A 124 0.10 -34.22 -6.91
N PHE A 125 1.05 -34.24 -7.85
CA PHE A 125 1.13 -33.24 -8.92
C PHE A 125 -0.07 -33.37 -9.89
N ASP A 126 -0.52 -34.57 -10.17
CA ASP A 126 -1.68 -34.80 -11.04
C ASP A 126 -2.98 -34.26 -10.42
N GLU A 127 -3.09 -34.24 -9.10
CA GLU A 127 -4.21 -33.64 -8.36
C GLU A 127 -4.19 -32.10 -8.32
N VAL A 128 -3.07 -31.45 -8.69
CA VAL A 128 -2.98 -29.97 -8.69
C VAL A 128 -4.00 -29.40 -9.68
N PRO A 129 -4.85 -28.44 -9.26
CA PRO A 129 -5.87 -27.88 -10.12
C PRO A 129 -5.25 -27.12 -11.31
N ILE A 130 -5.97 -27.12 -12.43
CA ILE A 130 -5.59 -26.43 -13.65
C ILE A 130 -6.45 -25.18 -13.76
N PHE A 131 -5.80 -24.02 -13.95
CA PHE A 131 -6.47 -22.75 -14.12
C PHE A 131 -6.18 -22.16 -15.50
N ASN A 132 -7.16 -21.48 -16.06
CA ASN A 132 -7.03 -20.68 -17.28
C ASN A 132 -7.02 -19.17 -16.96
N ASP A 133 -6.72 -18.36 -17.97
CA ASP A 133 -6.67 -16.91 -17.84
C ASP A 133 -7.94 -16.31 -17.23
N LEU A 134 -9.11 -16.75 -17.70
CA LEU A 134 -10.39 -16.23 -17.24
C LEU A 134 -10.62 -16.49 -15.74
N GLN A 135 -10.20 -17.65 -15.24
CA GLN A 135 -10.31 -18.00 -13.82
C GLN A 135 -9.35 -17.15 -12.98
N ILE A 136 -8.14 -16.90 -13.47
CA ILE A 136 -7.14 -16.05 -12.80
C ILE A 136 -7.62 -14.60 -12.76
N GLU A 137 -8.11 -14.06 -13.86
CA GLU A 137 -8.68 -12.70 -13.94
C GLU A 137 -9.91 -12.55 -13.04
N SER A 138 -10.78 -13.56 -12.99
CA SER A 138 -11.95 -13.57 -12.13
C SER A 138 -11.59 -13.53 -10.65
N LEU A 139 -10.58 -14.30 -10.24
CA LEU A 139 -10.06 -14.22 -8.87
C LEU A 139 -9.42 -12.86 -8.60
N GLY A 140 -8.69 -12.32 -9.58
CA GLY A 140 -8.07 -11.01 -9.53
C GLY A 140 -9.05 -9.88 -9.28
N SER A 141 -10.25 -9.96 -9.83
CA SER A 141 -11.31 -8.98 -9.61
C SER A 141 -12.13 -9.25 -8.34
N LEU A 142 -12.36 -10.50 -7.98
CA LEU A 142 -13.19 -10.89 -6.85
C LEU A 142 -12.51 -10.62 -5.51
N LEU A 143 -11.25 -11.06 -5.37
CA LEU A 143 -10.54 -11.03 -4.09
C LEU A 143 -10.42 -9.65 -3.45
N PRO A 144 -10.02 -8.58 -4.16
CA PRO A 144 -9.97 -7.25 -3.59
C PRO A 144 -11.34 -6.82 -3.04
N ASN A 145 -12.39 -6.99 -3.83
CA ASN A 145 -13.73 -6.55 -3.46
C ASN A 145 -14.26 -7.30 -2.23
N VAL A 146 -14.15 -8.63 -2.22
CA VAL A 146 -14.63 -9.46 -1.09
C VAL A 146 -13.85 -9.20 0.19
N LEU A 147 -12.53 -9.09 0.12
CA LEU A 147 -11.68 -8.81 1.29
C LEU A 147 -11.84 -7.37 1.78
N PHE A 148 -11.98 -6.41 0.86
CA PHE A 148 -12.06 -5.01 1.22
C PHE A 148 -13.31 -4.65 1.97
N GLU A 149 -14.46 -5.02 1.44
CA GLU A 149 -15.72 -4.59 2.03
C GLU A 149 -15.97 -5.23 3.38
N SER A 150 -15.33 -6.35 3.66
CA SER A 150 -15.73 -7.16 4.79
C SER A 150 -14.69 -7.34 5.89
N ALA A 151 -13.39 -7.22 5.60
CA ALA A 151 -12.37 -7.62 6.56
C ALA A 151 -11.16 -6.66 6.70
N ILE A 152 -11.06 -5.64 5.86
CA ILE A 152 -10.00 -4.64 5.94
C ILE A 152 -10.61 -3.26 6.18
N PHE A 153 -10.20 -2.62 7.25
CA PHE A 153 -10.70 -1.32 7.68
C PHE A 153 -9.57 -0.31 7.70
N ILE A 154 -9.78 0.82 7.05
CA ILE A 154 -8.88 1.96 7.14
C ILE A 154 -9.45 2.88 8.21
N GLU A 155 -8.78 2.91 9.35
CA GLU A 155 -9.14 3.81 10.43
C GLU A 155 -8.46 5.15 10.16
N HIS A 156 -9.26 6.13 9.77
CA HIS A 156 -8.83 7.52 9.76
C HIS A 156 -8.88 8.03 11.18
N ASP A 157 -7.84 8.70 11.63
CA ASP A 157 -7.93 9.49 12.85
C ASP A 157 -8.77 10.73 12.52
N SER A 158 -10.09 10.62 12.72
CA SER A 158 -11.04 11.68 12.41
C SER A 158 -10.61 13.03 13.03
N ARG A 159 -9.95 12.98 14.19
CA ARG A 159 -9.42 14.16 14.85
C ARG A 159 -8.21 14.74 14.10
N LEU A 160 -7.32 13.90 13.57
CA LEU A 160 -6.19 14.38 12.76
C LEU A 160 -6.66 14.91 11.41
N ASP A 161 -7.67 14.29 10.81
CA ASP A 161 -8.29 14.78 9.57
C ASP A 161 -8.94 16.15 9.79
N GLU A 162 -9.67 16.34 10.89
CA GLU A 162 -10.22 17.64 11.28
C GLU A 162 -9.12 18.70 11.52
N ILE A 163 -7.99 18.31 12.13
CA ILE A 163 -6.84 19.22 12.34
C ILE A 163 -6.20 19.60 11.00
N THR A 164 -5.99 18.65 10.11
CA THR A 164 -5.37 18.92 8.80
C THR A 164 -6.29 19.77 7.92
N GLU A 165 -7.60 19.52 7.95
CA GLU A 165 -8.58 20.36 7.28
C GLU A 165 -8.62 21.78 7.88
N PHE A 166 -8.62 21.90 9.21
CA PHE A 166 -8.50 23.19 9.87
C PHE A 166 -7.26 23.96 9.45
N ILE A 167 -6.09 23.29 9.39
CA ILE A 167 -4.85 23.90 8.91
C ILE A 167 -5.01 24.43 7.48
N ARG A 168 -5.56 23.62 6.57
CA ARG A 168 -5.76 24.00 5.16
C ARG A 168 -6.69 25.20 5.01
N ASN A 169 -7.74 25.26 5.80
CA ASN A 169 -8.75 26.31 5.72
C ASN A 169 -8.33 27.63 6.41
N ASN A 170 -7.25 27.60 7.23
CA ASN A 170 -6.83 28.76 8.03
C ASN A 170 -5.36 29.15 7.82
N LEU A 171 -4.81 28.95 6.61
CA LEU A 171 -3.38 29.16 6.32
C LEU A 171 -2.88 30.59 6.58
N THR A 172 -3.75 31.58 6.45
CA THR A 172 -3.45 33.00 6.70
C THR A 172 -3.35 33.35 8.18
N GLU A 173 -3.94 32.51 9.04
CA GLU A 173 -3.93 32.75 10.47
C GLU A 173 -2.59 32.34 11.10
N ARG A 174 -2.36 32.84 12.33
CA ARG A 174 -1.21 32.41 13.14
C ARG A 174 -1.42 31.00 13.66
N LEU A 175 -1.20 30.01 12.79
CA LEU A 175 -1.24 28.61 13.15
C LEU A 175 -0.03 28.26 14.02
N SER A 176 -0.19 28.30 15.36
CA SER A 176 0.81 27.78 16.30
C SER A 176 0.38 26.43 16.86
N VAL A 177 1.36 25.63 17.27
CA VAL A 177 1.10 24.35 17.95
C VAL A 177 0.17 24.54 19.15
N GLU A 178 0.37 25.62 19.92
CA GLU A 178 -0.47 25.96 21.07
C GLU A 178 -1.92 26.23 20.67
N HIS A 179 -2.12 26.96 19.56
CA HIS A 179 -3.47 27.27 19.07
C HIS A 179 -4.19 25.98 18.65
N ILE A 180 -3.53 25.11 17.90
CA ILE A 180 -4.08 23.82 17.48
C ILE A 180 -4.39 22.93 18.70
N CYS A 181 -3.45 22.80 19.64
CA CYS A 181 -3.66 22.04 20.86
C CYS A 181 -4.87 22.52 21.67
N LYS A 182 -5.00 23.86 21.82
CA LYS A 182 -6.13 24.46 22.55
C LYS A 182 -7.47 24.18 21.83
N ARG A 183 -7.50 24.35 20.51
CA ARG A 183 -8.72 24.16 19.71
C ARG A 183 -9.21 22.72 19.73
N PHE A 184 -8.31 21.77 19.60
CA PHE A 184 -8.63 20.34 19.50
C PHE A 184 -8.49 19.58 20.83
N LEU A 185 -8.29 20.28 21.94
CA LEU A 185 -8.13 19.71 23.30
C LEU A 185 -7.10 18.57 23.34
N MET A 186 -5.93 18.80 22.73
CA MET A 186 -4.83 17.86 22.68
C MET A 186 -3.59 18.37 23.41
N SER A 187 -2.78 17.46 23.93
CA SER A 187 -1.43 17.79 24.41
C SER A 187 -0.48 18.00 23.21
N LYS A 188 0.59 18.79 23.40
CA LYS A 188 1.64 18.96 22.38
C LYS A 188 2.25 17.62 21.98
N ASN A 189 2.51 16.75 22.95
CA ASN A 189 3.11 15.43 22.71
C ASN A 189 2.18 14.56 21.84
N SER A 190 0.88 14.55 22.13
CA SER A 190 -0.09 13.80 21.33
C SER A 190 -0.19 14.34 19.91
N LEU A 191 -0.13 15.67 19.74
CA LEU A 191 -0.18 16.30 18.41
C LEU A 191 1.09 15.98 17.61
N TYR A 192 2.28 16.07 18.21
CA TYR A 192 3.53 15.72 17.55
C TYR A 192 3.57 14.24 17.17
N ALA A 193 3.19 13.33 18.09
CA ALA A 193 3.15 11.90 17.82
C ALA A 193 2.19 11.57 16.67
N ALA A 194 1.00 12.18 16.64
CA ALA A 194 0.03 11.96 15.56
C ALA A 194 0.58 12.42 14.19
N PHE A 195 1.24 13.58 14.12
CA PHE A 195 1.82 14.06 12.86
C PHE A 195 3.01 13.22 12.40
N GLU A 196 3.88 12.79 13.32
CA GLU A 196 5.00 11.91 13.00
C GLU A 196 4.50 10.55 12.51
N GLU A 197 3.53 9.95 13.22
CA GLU A 197 2.97 8.63 12.86
C GLU A 197 2.23 8.65 11.50
N HIS A 198 1.44 9.71 11.25
CA HIS A 198 0.54 9.73 10.09
C HIS A 198 1.10 10.48 8.87
N HIS A 199 1.99 11.44 9.06
CA HIS A 199 2.55 12.26 7.98
C HIS A 199 4.08 12.14 7.87
N GLY A 200 4.75 11.46 8.82
CA GLY A 200 6.21 11.33 8.83
C GLY A 200 6.93 12.69 8.97
N THR A 201 6.28 13.70 9.57
CA THR A 201 6.79 15.08 9.63
C THR A 201 6.26 15.81 10.86
N THR A 202 6.91 16.89 11.22
CA THR A 202 6.43 17.75 12.32
C THR A 202 5.22 18.59 11.87
N VAL A 203 4.38 19.01 12.83
CA VAL A 203 3.24 19.91 12.58
C VAL A 203 3.66 21.18 11.83
N ASN A 204 4.80 21.78 12.21
CA ASN A 204 5.29 23.01 11.59
C ASN A 204 5.77 22.79 10.15
N GLU A 205 6.40 21.68 9.89
CA GLU A 205 6.80 21.29 8.52
C GLU A 205 5.58 20.99 7.66
N TYR A 206 4.57 20.31 8.22
CA TYR A 206 3.31 20.09 7.53
C TYR A 206 2.63 21.40 7.14
N ILE A 207 2.45 22.34 8.10
CA ILE A 207 1.87 23.67 7.83
C ILE A 207 2.67 24.40 6.74
N THR A 208 4.00 24.36 6.83
CA THR A 208 4.88 24.98 5.83
C THR A 208 4.72 24.34 4.46
N SER A 209 4.62 23.01 4.41
CA SER A 209 4.39 22.27 3.15
C SER A 209 3.08 22.69 2.48
N VAL A 210 1.97 22.70 3.24
CA VAL A 210 0.65 23.09 2.71
C VAL A 210 0.66 24.54 2.20
N ARG A 211 1.29 25.47 2.94
CA ARG A 211 1.45 26.86 2.51
C ARG A 211 2.20 26.99 1.19
N LEU A 212 3.29 26.25 1.03
CA LEU A 212 4.07 26.27 -0.22
C LEU A 212 3.32 25.61 -1.38
N ASP A 213 2.55 24.55 -1.13
CA ASP A 213 1.75 23.89 -2.16
C ASP A 213 0.61 24.83 -2.65
N THR A 214 -0.08 25.52 -1.74
CA THR A 214 -1.05 26.57 -2.10
C THR A 214 -0.37 27.73 -2.84
N ALA A 215 0.84 28.12 -2.44
CA ALA A 215 1.60 29.16 -3.15
C ALA A 215 1.92 28.76 -4.60
N LYS A 216 2.24 27.47 -4.87
CA LYS A 216 2.46 26.97 -6.23
C LYS A 216 1.20 27.11 -7.10
N GLU A 217 0.05 26.78 -6.55
CA GLU A 217 -1.23 26.95 -7.25
C GLU A 217 -1.51 28.42 -7.58
N LEU A 218 -1.31 29.34 -6.63
CA LEU A 218 -1.48 30.77 -6.85
C LEU A 218 -0.48 31.32 -7.87
N LEU A 219 0.78 30.83 -7.85
CA LEU A 219 1.80 31.24 -8.82
C LEU A 219 1.45 30.81 -10.25
N ARG A 220 0.81 29.64 -10.42
CA ARG A 220 0.35 29.13 -11.74
C ARG A 220 -0.89 29.85 -12.24
N ASN A 221 -1.85 30.07 -11.35
CA ASN A 221 -3.22 30.43 -11.72
C ASN A 221 -3.52 31.93 -11.60
N THR A 222 -2.59 32.76 -11.07
CA THR A 222 -2.82 34.19 -10.85
C THR A 222 -1.64 35.06 -11.28
N GLU A 223 -1.92 36.34 -11.56
CA GLU A 223 -0.92 37.39 -11.80
C GLU A 223 -0.49 38.13 -10.53
N ALA A 224 -0.99 37.69 -9.37
CA ALA A 224 -0.69 38.36 -8.10
C ALA A 224 0.83 38.48 -7.87
N PRO A 225 1.34 39.62 -7.36
CA PRO A 225 2.72 39.75 -7.00
C PRO A 225 3.17 38.69 -6.01
N VAL A 226 4.43 38.23 -6.13
CA VAL A 226 4.94 37.10 -5.31
C VAL A 226 4.89 37.42 -3.82
N TYR A 227 5.08 38.70 -3.41
CA TYR A 227 4.97 39.11 -2.02
C TYR A 227 3.54 38.95 -1.50
N GLU A 228 2.55 39.31 -2.31
CA GLU A 228 1.13 39.13 -1.99
C GLU A 228 0.74 37.66 -1.85
N ILE A 229 1.28 36.81 -2.72
CA ILE A 229 1.10 35.34 -2.59
C ILE A 229 1.68 34.85 -1.26
N ALA A 230 2.87 35.31 -0.87
CA ALA A 230 3.47 34.97 0.41
C ALA A 230 2.56 35.31 1.60
N GLU A 231 1.97 36.54 1.58
CA GLU A 231 1.01 36.96 2.60
C GLU A 231 -0.29 36.12 2.58
N ARG A 232 -0.85 35.88 1.40
CA ARG A 232 -2.07 35.06 1.23
C ARG A 232 -1.92 33.65 1.75
N VAL A 233 -0.72 33.07 1.74
CA VAL A 233 -0.46 31.74 2.30
C VAL A 233 0.05 31.80 3.75
N GLY A 234 0.02 32.96 4.40
CA GLY A 234 0.37 33.13 5.81
C GLY A 234 1.87 33.18 6.10
N ILE A 235 2.72 33.53 5.11
CA ILE A 235 4.17 33.72 5.29
C ILE A 235 4.50 35.18 5.08
N ASN A 236 4.37 36.00 6.12
CA ASN A 236 4.51 37.47 6.03
C ASN A 236 5.94 37.92 5.73
N ASN A 237 6.96 37.11 6.01
CA ASN A 237 8.35 37.44 5.67
C ASN A 237 8.66 36.96 4.25
N TYR A 238 8.67 37.89 3.31
CA TYR A 238 8.94 37.63 1.90
C TYR A 238 10.31 36.96 1.65
N THR A 239 11.35 37.41 2.33
CA THR A 239 12.70 36.86 2.18
C THR A 239 12.74 35.41 2.65
N TYR A 240 12.11 35.13 3.78
CA TYR A 240 11.96 33.77 4.31
C TYR A 240 11.15 32.90 3.36
N PHE A 241 10.02 33.40 2.85
CA PHE A 241 9.20 32.69 1.84
C PHE A 241 10.04 32.27 0.63
N CYS A 242 10.77 33.21 0.02
CA CYS A 242 11.62 32.92 -1.15
C CYS A 242 12.68 31.86 -0.85
N LYS A 243 13.28 31.92 0.36
CA LYS A 243 14.30 30.95 0.80
C LYS A 243 13.74 29.54 0.94
N ILE A 244 12.62 29.38 1.66
CA ILE A 244 12.03 28.03 1.88
C ILE A 244 11.40 27.47 0.61
N PHE A 245 10.77 28.31 -0.23
CA PHE A 245 10.26 27.91 -1.53
C PHE A 245 11.36 27.38 -2.43
N LYS A 246 12.49 28.13 -2.56
CA LYS A 246 13.64 27.68 -3.33
C LYS A 246 14.26 26.39 -2.76
N LYS A 247 14.28 26.25 -1.44
CA LYS A 247 14.79 25.01 -0.79
C LYS A 247 13.94 23.79 -1.15
N LYS A 248 12.59 23.97 -1.20
CA LYS A 248 11.65 22.87 -1.49
C LYS A 248 11.56 22.55 -2.99
N GLU A 249 11.46 23.60 -3.84
CA GLU A 249 11.14 23.45 -5.28
C GLU A 249 12.40 23.55 -6.18
N GLY A 250 13.59 23.79 -5.61
CA GLY A 250 14.85 23.95 -6.35
C GLY A 250 15.00 25.30 -7.09
N VAL A 251 13.91 26.02 -7.31
CA VAL A 251 13.88 27.28 -8.06
C VAL A 251 13.15 28.38 -7.28
N SER A 252 13.45 29.67 -7.59
CA SER A 252 12.74 30.78 -6.95
C SER A 252 11.28 30.85 -7.42
N PRO A 253 10.36 31.46 -6.60
CA PRO A 253 8.95 31.61 -6.96
C PRO A 253 8.74 32.28 -8.34
N ILE A 254 9.55 33.28 -8.66
CA ILE A 254 9.48 33.99 -9.96
C ILE A 254 9.88 33.05 -11.11
N LYS A 255 10.96 32.25 -10.94
CA LYS A 255 11.35 31.26 -11.94
C LYS A 255 10.31 30.15 -12.08
N TYR A 256 9.75 29.71 -10.97
CA TYR A 256 8.67 28.71 -10.95
C TYR A 256 7.46 29.17 -11.77
N ARG A 257 6.98 30.42 -11.55
CA ARG A 257 5.89 31.02 -12.34
C ARG A 257 6.17 31.03 -13.83
N LYS A 258 7.40 31.44 -14.23
CA LYS A 258 7.80 31.50 -15.65
C LYS A 258 7.88 30.13 -16.32
N ALA A 259 8.23 29.10 -15.57
CA ALA A 259 8.33 27.73 -16.10
C ALA A 259 7.00 26.97 -16.13
N SER A 260 5.99 27.45 -15.40
CA SER A 260 4.68 26.80 -15.27
C SER A 260 3.59 27.41 -16.17
N ARG A 261 3.98 28.37 -17.00
CA ARG A 261 3.18 29.05 -18.03
C ARG A 261 3.82 28.84 -19.40
#